data_2ef4744d6f382e84414af58c4bd86798
#
_entry.id   2ef4744d6f382e84414af58c4bd86798
#
_cell.length_a   1.000
_cell.length_b   1.000
_cell.length_c   1.000
_cell.angle_alpha   90.00
_cell.angle_beta   90.00
_cell.angle_gamma   90.00
#
_symmetry.space_group_name_H-M   'P 1'
#
loop_
_entity.id
_entity.type
_entity.pdbx_description
1 polymer ?
#
loop_
_entity_poly.entity_id
_entity_poly.type
_entity_poly.pdbx_seq_one_letter_code
_entity_poly.pdbx_strand_id
1 'polypeptide(L)'
;MTFNPINKISRRRFCALSAAAALTAQRALAAPKPQSPFTMVAAVDHDRVLRQADHWLPEPPQTITSFSSPRSPGGPHDFFSEADYFWPNPANPSGPYKEIDGKSNPDNFQDHRRAMIRLSLAMPALTAGYVLTKRKDYARAAAAHLLAWFVTPATRLTPNLEYSQGVRNGGPTGRSYGIIDTLHLVEVARSAGFVREFLSPAEWTALQGWFRDYLAWMKTSEKGIKERDATNNHGICWGLQAAEFARLADDDATRAEVRKRFIDVQLPMQMAPNGSFPRELARTKPYGYSIFNFDVASALCWSLGQQEMVRFSLPDGRGMCRAAEFLEPYLADKSKWPYPHDVQHWDSWPVRSPGLLFCGMACHNDDYVALWRRLDPDPTDPEIIRNFPIRQPVLWV
;
A
#
# COMPACT_ATOMS: atom_id res chain seq x y z
N MET A 1 -32.70 -4.56 91.35
CA MET A 1 -31.52 -3.79 91.76
C MET A 1 -30.29 -4.49 91.15
N THR A 2 -29.53 -3.78 90.50
CA THR A 2 -28.13 -3.88 90.02
C THR A 2 -27.99 -3.70 88.47
N PHE A 3 -27.54 -2.50 88.23
CA PHE A 3 -27.12 -2.05 86.91
C PHE A 3 -25.83 -2.74 86.47
N ASN A 4 -25.73 -3.10 85.19
CA ASN A 4 -24.49 -3.57 84.56
C ASN A 4 -24.05 -2.55 83.44
N PRO A 5 -22.81 -2.10 83.44
CA PRO A 5 -22.39 -0.95 82.63
C PRO A 5 -22.03 -1.35 81.20
N ILE A 6 -22.40 -0.50 80.23
CA ILE A 6 -22.15 -0.54 78.83
C ILE A 6 -20.66 -0.27 78.55
N ASN A 7 -20.01 -1.20 77.86
CA ASN A 7 -18.61 -1.12 77.37
C ASN A 7 -18.50 -0.05 76.31
N LYS A 8 -17.76 1.02 76.55
CA LYS A 8 -17.40 2.07 75.60
C LYS A 8 -16.29 1.53 74.58
N ILE A 9 -16.70 1.26 73.41
CA ILE A 9 -15.72 0.98 72.29
C ILE A 9 -15.05 2.31 71.93
N SER A 10 -13.74 2.36 72.08
CA SER A 10 -12.88 3.53 71.87
C SER A 10 -12.90 4.01 70.43
N ARG A 11 -13.17 5.30 70.20
CA ARG A 11 -13.12 5.97 68.89
C ARG A 11 -11.78 5.83 68.12
N ARG A 12 -10.72 5.40 68.78
CA ARG A 12 -9.39 5.20 68.15
C ARG A 12 -9.26 3.93 67.31
N ARG A 13 -10.09 2.91 67.51
CA ARG A 13 -10.08 1.67 66.68
C ARG A 13 -10.88 1.79 65.40
N PHE A 14 -11.80 2.74 65.30
CA PHE A 14 -12.61 2.96 64.11
C PHE A 14 -11.82 3.74 63.03
N CYS A 15 -10.90 4.64 63.41
CA CYS A 15 -10.06 5.39 62.47
C CYS A 15 -8.94 4.54 61.87
N ALA A 16 -8.46 3.49 62.55
CA ALA A 16 -7.38 2.63 62.03
C ALA A 16 -7.86 1.65 60.93
N LEU A 17 -9.12 1.23 60.95
CA LEU A 17 -9.72 0.35 59.94
C LEU A 17 -10.15 1.11 58.66
N SER A 18 -10.50 2.39 58.81
CA SER A 18 -10.85 3.24 57.64
C SER A 18 -9.64 3.70 56.84
N ALA A 19 -8.46 3.84 57.47
CA ALA A 19 -7.23 4.23 56.79
C ALA A 19 -6.59 3.06 55.99
N ALA A 20 -6.76 1.82 56.47
CA ALA A 20 -6.26 0.64 55.75
C ALA A 20 -7.09 0.30 54.50
N ALA A 21 -8.42 0.59 54.50
CA ALA A 21 -9.28 0.40 53.33
C ALA A 21 -9.08 1.47 52.24
N ALA A 22 -8.67 2.70 52.66
CA ALA A 22 -8.40 3.79 51.70
C ALA A 22 -7.04 3.64 50.97
N LEU A 23 -6.08 2.92 51.56
CA LEU A 23 -4.75 2.67 50.94
C LEU A 23 -4.73 1.47 49.98
N THR A 24 -5.72 0.60 50.00
CA THR A 24 -5.87 -0.52 49.06
C THR A 24 -6.70 -0.16 47.82
N ALA A 25 -7.48 0.91 47.85
CA ALA A 25 -8.29 1.36 46.72
C ALA A 25 -7.50 2.24 45.70
N GLN A 26 -6.27 2.64 45.98
CA GLN A 26 -5.47 3.53 45.10
C GLN A 26 -4.44 2.82 44.21
N ARG A 27 -4.46 1.49 44.14
CA ARG A 27 -3.77 0.71 43.11
C ARG A 27 -4.75 0.11 42.12
N ALA A 28 -5.72 0.88 41.65
CA ALA A 28 -6.29 0.63 40.34
C ALA A 28 -5.16 0.94 39.35
N LEU A 29 -4.49 -0.10 38.85
CA LEU A 29 -3.55 -0.01 37.74
C LEU A 29 -4.26 0.79 36.66
N ALA A 30 -3.82 2.03 36.41
CA ALA A 30 -4.27 2.79 35.25
C ALA A 30 -4.06 1.87 34.06
N ALA A 31 -5.13 1.55 33.35
CA ALA A 31 -5.03 0.77 32.12
C ALA A 31 -3.95 1.43 31.25
N PRO A 32 -3.01 0.66 30.70
CA PRO A 32 -1.96 1.23 29.86
C PRO A 32 -2.63 2.09 28.79
N LYS A 33 -2.19 3.35 28.65
CA LYS A 33 -2.71 4.23 27.59
C LYS A 33 -2.58 3.48 26.27
N PRO A 34 -3.61 3.47 25.42
CA PRO A 34 -3.53 2.81 24.14
C PRO A 34 -2.32 3.37 23.37
N GLN A 35 -1.45 2.49 22.93
CA GLN A 35 -0.28 2.87 22.13
C GLN A 35 -0.75 3.56 20.85
N SER A 36 -0.01 4.60 20.39
CA SER A 36 -0.32 5.17 19.08
C SER A 36 -0.10 4.12 17.98
N PRO A 37 -0.83 4.19 16.86
CA PRO A 37 -0.60 3.29 15.72
C PRO A 37 0.88 3.23 15.30
N PHE A 38 1.54 4.38 15.25
CA PHE A 38 2.97 4.46 14.96
C PHE A 38 3.82 3.65 15.96
N THR A 39 3.60 3.83 17.26
CA THR A 39 4.37 3.12 18.29
C THR A 39 4.18 1.61 18.19
N MET A 40 2.95 1.16 17.91
CA MET A 40 2.63 -0.25 17.75
C MET A 40 3.32 -0.85 16.52
N VAL A 41 3.22 -0.19 15.36
CA VAL A 41 3.84 -0.66 14.12
C VAL A 41 5.36 -0.59 14.23
N ALA A 42 5.92 0.50 14.78
CA ALA A 42 7.35 0.64 15.00
C ALA A 42 7.91 -0.49 15.89
N ALA A 43 7.19 -0.86 16.96
CA ALA A 43 7.63 -1.96 17.84
C ALA A 43 7.63 -3.33 17.12
N VAL A 44 6.66 -3.57 16.22
CA VAL A 44 6.58 -4.84 15.45
C VAL A 44 7.66 -4.92 14.36
N ASP A 45 7.90 -3.81 13.68
CA ASP A 45 8.71 -3.78 12.45
C ASP A 45 10.14 -3.26 12.64
N HIS A 46 10.53 -2.84 13.85
CA HIS A 46 11.81 -2.18 14.12
C HIS A 46 13.01 -2.90 13.46
N ASP A 47 13.24 -4.14 13.85
CA ASP A 47 14.42 -4.89 13.39
C ASP A 47 14.33 -5.24 11.90
N ARG A 48 13.12 -5.50 11.38
CA ARG A 48 12.89 -5.74 9.96
C ARG A 48 13.26 -4.50 9.14
N VAL A 49 12.76 -3.33 9.54
CA VAL A 49 13.03 -2.06 8.86
C VAL A 49 14.53 -1.75 8.85
N LEU A 50 15.22 -1.95 9.99
CA LEU A 50 16.66 -1.69 10.05
C LEU A 50 17.46 -2.65 9.15
N ARG A 51 17.15 -3.94 9.16
CA ARG A 51 17.81 -4.89 8.23
C ARG A 51 17.61 -4.49 6.77
N GLN A 52 16.40 -4.06 6.38
CA GLN A 52 16.12 -3.62 5.01
C GLN A 52 16.84 -2.30 4.68
N ALA A 53 16.85 -1.34 5.61
CA ALA A 53 17.53 -0.06 5.41
C ALA A 53 19.06 -0.25 5.29
N ASP A 54 19.67 -1.09 6.12
CA ASP A 54 21.09 -1.43 6.04
C ASP A 54 21.44 -2.19 4.74
N HIS A 55 20.55 -3.06 4.26
CA HIS A 55 20.71 -3.72 2.96
C HIS A 55 20.75 -2.72 1.80
N TRP A 56 19.84 -1.73 1.81
CA TRP A 56 19.73 -0.77 0.72
C TRP A 56 20.71 0.42 0.83
N LEU A 57 21.31 0.66 1.98
CA LEU A 57 22.20 1.82 2.21
C LEU A 57 23.39 1.89 1.23
N PRO A 58 24.11 0.80 0.93
CA PRO A 58 25.22 0.82 -0.03
C PRO A 58 24.77 0.81 -1.49
N GLU A 59 23.51 0.55 -1.75
CA GLU A 59 23.00 0.33 -3.11
C GLU A 59 22.71 1.65 -3.84
N PRO A 60 23.41 1.94 -4.96
CA PRO A 60 23.18 3.17 -5.70
C PRO A 60 21.82 3.18 -6.40
N PRO A 61 21.29 4.37 -6.71
CA PRO A 61 20.12 4.50 -7.57
C PRO A 61 20.32 3.81 -8.94
N GLN A 62 19.35 3.01 -9.34
CA GLN A 62 19.27 2.42 -10.67
C GLN A 62 17.95 2.84 -11.30
N THR A 63 18.02 3.58 -12.41
CA THR A 63 16.84 4.09 -13.12
C THR A 63 16.59 3.31 -14.41
N ILE A 64 15.49 3.60 -15.09
CA ILE A 64 15.16 2.96 -16.36
C ILE A 64 16.22 3.22 -17.44
N THR A 65 16.97 4.32 -17.35
CA THR A 65 18.03 4.64 -18.33
C THR A 65 19.19 3.65 -18.33
N SER A 66 19.26 2.76 -17.33
CA SER A 66 20.23 1.66 -17.27
C SER A 66 19.85 0.47 -18.17
N PHE A 67 18.65 0.47 -18.73
CA PHE A 67 18.10 -0.64 -19.50
C PHE A 67 17.57 -0.15 -20.85
N SER A 68 17.61 -1.01 -21.85
CA SER A 68 17.03 -0.71 -23.16
C SER A 68 16.41 -1.95 -23.78
N SER A 69 15.43 -1.73 -24.64
CA SER A 69 14.84 -2.78 -25.46
C SER A 69 14.78 -2.30 -26.92
N PRO A 70 15.23 -3.08 -27.91
CA PRO A 70 15.09 -2.74 -29.33
C PRO A 70 13.60 -2.69 -29.74
N ARG A 71 12.70 -3.17 -28.91
CA ARG A 71 11.24 -3.14 -29.13
C ARG A 71 10.57 -1.90 -28.53
N SER A 72 11.31 -1.10 -27.75
CA SER A 72 10.76 0.14 -27.21
C SER A 72 10.59 1.18 -28.32
N PRO A 73 9.39 1.75 -28.50
CA PRO A 73 9.20 2.84 -29.44
C PRO A 73 9.58 4.22 -28.86
N GLY A 74 9.80 4.30 -27.54
CA GLY A 74 10.20 5.51 -26.83
C GLY A 74 11.71 5.71 -26.74
N GLY A 75 12.11 6.87 -26.20
CA GLY A 75 13.51 7.22 -25.91
C GLY A 75 14.02 6.60 -24.60
N PRO A 76 15.28 6.91 -24.22
CA PRO A 76 15.92 6.31 -23.05
C PRO A 76 15.29 6.72 -21.71
N HIS A 77 14.51 7.79 -21.68
CA HIS A 77 13.80 8.29 -20.52
C HIS A 77 12.33 7.84 -20.47
N ASP A 78 11.84 7.15 -21.49
CA ASP A 78 10.46 6.70 -21.56
C ASP A 78 10.32 5.30 -20.97
N PHE A 79 9.37 5.15 -20.05
CA PHE A 79 9.08 3.85 -19.49
C PHE A 79 8.48 2.93 -20.54
N PHE A 80 9.06 1.76 -20.69
CA PHE A 80 8.58 0.70 -21.56
C PHE A 80 8.45 -0.61 -20.79
N SER A 81 7.35 -1.31 -20.95
CA SER A 81 7.19 -2.71 -20.55
C SER A 81 6.31 -3.43 -21.55
N GLU A 82 6.49 -4.74 -21.68
CA GLU A 82 5.58 -5.58 -22.46
C GLU A 82 4.53 -6.19 -21.52
N ALA A 83 3.33 -6.43 -22.07
CA ALA A 83 2.19 -6.94 -21.33
C ALA A 83 2.45 -8.36 -20.81
N ASP A 84 2.36 -8.58 -19.50
CA ASP A 84 2.79 -9.80 -18.82
C ASP A 84 2.15 -11.06 -19.36
N TYR A 85 0.84 -11.04 -19.56
CA TYR A 85 0.04 -12.22 -19.89
C TYR A 85 -0.07 -12.48 -21.40
N PHE A 86 0.75 -11.79 -22.21
CA PHE A 86 0.68 -11.91 -23.66
C PHE A 86 1.73 -12.86 -24.20
N TRP A 87 1.28 -13.84 -25.00
CA TRP A 87 2.05 -14.95 -25.55
C TRP A 87 1.97 -14.98 -27.07
N PRO A 88 2.94 -15.60 -27.76
CA PRO A 88 2.81 -15.83 -29.19
C PRO A 88 1.47 -16.44 -29.56
N ASN A 89 0.85 -15.95 -30.64
CA ASN A 89 -0.41 -16.51 -31.13
C ASN A 89 -0.13 -17.58 -32.19
N PRO A 90 -0.31 -18.88 -31.91
CA PRO A 90 0.00 -19.94 -32.87
C PRO A 90 -0.86 -19.87 -34.15
N ALA A 91 -2.07 -19.30 -34.06
CA ALA A 91 -2.96 -19.12 -35.20
C ALA A 91 -2.55 -17.94 -36.11
N ASN A 92 -1.73 -17.01 -35.60
CA ASN A 92 -1.19 -15.86 -36.35
C ASN A 92 0.21 -15.51 -35.83
N PRO A 93 1.28 -16.25 -36.18
CA PRO A 93 2.61 -16.11 -35.62
C PRO A 93 3.27 -14.74 -35.83
N SER A 94 2.93 -14.03 -36.91
CA SER A 94 3.42 -12.66 -37.19
C SER A 94 2.50 -11.55 -36.64
N GLY A 95 1.33 -11.89 -36.15
CA GLY A 95 0.36 -10.95 -35.60
C GLY A 95 0.59 -10.63 -34.14
N PRO A 96 -0.33 -9.83 -33.55
CA PRO A 96 -0.28 -9.50 -32.12
C PRO A 96 -0.27 -10.72 -31.21
N TYR A 97 0.51 -10.65 -30.14
CA TYR A 97 0.47 -11.64 -29.08
C TYR A 97 -0.93 -11.71 -28.46
N LYS A 98 -1.33 -12.89 -27.99
CA LYS A 98 -2.64 -13.18 -27.41
C LYS A 98 -2.57 -13.26 -25.88
N GLU A 99 -3.54 -12.70 -25.21
CA GLU A 99 -3.65 -12.78 -23.75
C GLU A 99 -4.03 -14.18 -23.25
N ILE A 100 -3.29 -14.64 -22.21
CA ILE A 100 -3.61 -15.83 -21.42
C ILE A 100 -3.63 -15.36 -19.96
N ASP A 101 -4.82 -15.01 -19.47
CA ASP A 101 -4.99 -14.39 -18.14
C ASP A 101 -4.29 -15.17 -17.02
N GLY A 102 -3.57 -14.45 -16.19
CA GLY A 102 -2.85 -14.97 -15.04
C GLY A 102 -1.55 -15.72 -15.34
N LYS A 103 -1.16 -15.91 -16.62
CA LYS A 103 0.08 -16.60 -17.02
C LYS A 103 1.11 -15.60 -17.51
N SER A 104 2.11 -15.32 -16.67
CA SER A 104 3.21 -14.41 -17.00
C SER A 104 4.14 -15.01 -18.06
N ASN A 105 4.48 -14.22 -19.09
CA ASN A 105 5.42 -14.60 -20.13
C ASN A 105 6.83 -14.07 -19.76
N PRO A 106 7.81 -14.96 -19.49
CA PRO A 106 9.15 -14.57 -19.07
C PRO A 106 9.96 -13.87 -20.17
N ASP A 107 9.58 -14.04 -21.47
CA ASP A 107 10.30 -13.45 -22.61
C ASP A 107 9.93 -11.98 -22.85
N ASN A 108 8.93 -11.46 -22.14
CA ASN A 108 8.51 -10.08 -22.24
C ASN A 108 9.49 -9.16 -21.51
N PHE A 109 9.78 -7.98 -22.12
CA PHE A 109 10.67 -6.99 -21.50
C PHE A 109 10.02 -6.36 -20.26
N GLN A 110 10.66 -6.53 -19.10
CA GLN A 110 10.18 -6.06 -17.82
C GLN A 110 11.25 -5.26 -17.02
N ASP A 111 12.40 -4.94 -17.61
CA ASP A 111 13.52 -4.40 -16.83
C ASP A 111 13.22 -3.00 -16.27
N HIS A 112 12.46 -2.15 -17.00
CA HIS A 112 12.03 -0.86 -16.47
C HIS A 112 11.08 -1.03 -15.27
N ARG A 113 10.15 -2.01 -15.31
CA ARG A 113 9.30 -2.34 -14.16
C ARG A 113 10.11 -2.89 -12.99
N ARG A 114 11.08 -3.77 -13.25
CA ARG A 114 11.99 -4.30 -12.22
C ARG A 114 12.78 -3.18 -11.55
N ALA A 115 13.28 -2.20 -12.32
CA ALA A 115 13.96 -1.03 -11.78
C ALA A 115 13.02 -0.19 -10.90
N MET A 116 11.75 0.00 -11.30
CA MET A 116 10.76 0.73 -10.51
C MET A 116 10.38 -0.02 -9.22
N ILE A 117 10.22 -1.35 -9.29
CA ILE A 117 10.02 -2.19 -8.09
C ILE A 117 11.24 -2.06 -7.17
N ARG A 118 12.47 -2.12 -7.70
CA ARG A 118 13.69 -1.90 -6.91
C ARG A 118 13.69 -0.54 -6.20
N LEU A 119 13.30 0.53 -6.87
CA LEU A 119 13.11 1.84 -6.25
C LEU A 119 12.12 1.77 -5.07
N SER A 120 10.98 1.11 -5.28
CA SER A 120 9.93 1.00 -4.26
C SER A 120 10.29 0.07 -3.08
N LEU A 121 11.30 -0.77 -3.24
CA LEU A 121 11.88 -1.55 -2.14
C LEU A 121 12.93 -0.72 -1.38
N ALA A 122 13.82 -0.04 -2.10
CA ALA A 122 14.96 0.66 -1.53
C ALA A 122 14.55 1.96 -0.80
N MET A 123 13.88 2.87 -1.50
CA MET A 123 13.65 4.21 -1.00
C MET A 123 12.72 4.25 0.22
N PRO A 124 11.57 3.55 0.27
CA PRO A 124 10.75 3.48 1.48
C PRO A 124 11.46 2.80 2.65
N ALA A 125 12.27 1.74 2.43
CA ALA A 125 13.03 1.08 3.48
C ALA A 125 14.05 2.03 4.12
N LEU A 126 14.82 2.76 3.31
CA LEU A 126 15.76 3.78 3.77
C LEU A 126 15.03 4.89 4.55
N THR A 127 13.90 5.35 4.05
CA THR A 127 13.09 6.37 4.73
C THR A 127 12.54 5.87 6.07
N ALA A 128 12.03 4.65 6.13
CA ALA A 128 11.56 4.04 7.38
C ALA A 128 12.70 3.89 8.39
N GLY A 129 13.89 3.47 7.96
CA GLY A 129 15.09 3.43 8.77
C GLY A 129 15.43 4.81 9.36
N TYR A 130 15.37 5.88 8.55
CA TYR A 130 15.54 7.25 9.03
C TYR A 130 14.46 7.66 10.03
N VAL A 131 13.19 7.36 9.76
CA VAL A 131 12.07 7.70 10.66
C VAL A 131 12.26 7.08 12.04
N LEU A 132 12.69 5.81 12.10
CA LEU A 132 12.89 5.09 13.35
C LEU A 132 14.17 5.51 14.12
N THR A 133 15.26 5.80 13.40
CA THR A 133 16.59 5.96 14.04
C THR A 133 17.14 7.37 13.99
N LYS A 134 16.60 8.23 13.12
CA LYS A 134 17.15 9.56 12.77
C LYS A 134 18.56 9.51 12.17
N ARG A 135 19.05 8.37 11.70
CA ARG A 135 20.31 8.25 10.97
C ARG A 135 20.19 8.96 9.61
N LYS A 136 20.97 10.03 9.46
CA LYS A 136 20.92 10.90 8.27
C LYS A 136 21.49 10.26 6.99
N ASP A 137 22.32 9.24 7.10
CA ASP A 137 22.83 8.47 5.97
C ASP A 137 21.69 7.76 5.22
N TYR A 138 20.74 7.16 5.92
CA TYR A 138 19.53 6.59 5.30
C TYR A 138 18.73 7.63 4.52
N ALA A 139 18.50 8.81 5.13
CA ALA A 139 17.73 9.87 4.47
C ALA A 139 18.45 10.43 3.24
N ARG A 140 19.79 10.58 3.29
CA ARG A 140 20.60 11.02 2.14
C ARG A 140 20.56 9.98 1.01
N ALA A 141 20.66 8.70 1.33
CA ALA A 141 20.52 7.63 0.35
C ALA A 141 19.12 7.64 -0.29
N ALA A 142 18.05 7.77 0.51
CA ALA A 142 16.68 7.90 0.00
C ALA A 142 16.51 9.13 -0.91
N ALA A 143 17.06 10.30 -0.52
CA ALA A 143 17.05 11.50 -1.35
C ALA A 143 17.79 11.31 -2.69
N ALA A 144 18.92 10.59 -2.69
CA ALA A 144 19.66 10.29 -3.92
C ALA A 144 18.79 9.46 -4.92
N HIS A 145 18.00 8.51 -4.43
CA HIS A 145 17.05 7.78 -5.28
C HIS A 145 15.98 8.71 -5.89
N LEU A 146 15.41 9.63 -5.11
CA LEU A 146 14.43 10.62 -5.62
C LEU A 146 15.04 11.52 -6.70
N LEU A 147 16.24 12.03 -6.45
CA LEU A 147 16.93 12.89 -7.40
C LEU A 147 17.22 12.17 -8.72
N ALA A 148 17.73 10.95 -8.67
CA ALA A 148 18.05 10.18 -9.86
C ALA A 148 16.79 9.86 -10.71
N TRP A 149 15.68 9.53 -10.07
CA TRP A 149 14.48 9.09 -10.78
C TRP A 149 13.62 10.24 -11.31
N PHE A 150 13.61 11.40 -10.65
CA PHE A 150 12.61 12.44 -10.93
C PHE A 150 13.19 13.81 -11.23
N VAL A 151 14.46 14.07 -10.89
CA VAL A 151 15.04 15.42 -10.97
C VAL A 151 16.23 15.49 -11.91
N THR A 152 17.20 14.57 -11.81
CA THR A 152 18.46 14.61 -12.56
C THR A 152 18.22 14.44 -14.05
N PRO A 153 18.55 15.44 -14.92
CA PRO A 153 18.21 15.40 -16.34
C PRO A 153 18.72 14.17 -17.09
N ALA A 154 19.88 13.64 -16.71
CA ALA A 154 20.49 12.48 -17.36
C ALA A 154 19.79 11.16 -17.08
N THR A 155 18.97 11.06 -16.00
CA THR A 155 18.43 9.78 -15.53
C THR A 155 16.94 9.81 -15.19
N ARG A 156 16.33 11.01 -15.13
CA ARG A 156 14.93 11.15 -14.74
C ARG A 156 13.99 10.48 -15.74
N LEU A 157 12.95 9.87 -15.19
CA LEU A 157 11.84 9.31 -15.94
C LEU A 157 10.99 10.42 -16.59
N THR A 158 10.55 10.25 -17.84
CA THR A 158 9.52 11.08 -18.44
C THR A 158 8.19 10.88 -17.69
N PRO A 159 7.43 11.96 -17.32
CA PRO A 159 6.24 11.84 -16.49
C PRO A 159 5.02 11.34 -17.28
N ASN A 160 5.13 10.18 -17.89
CA ASN A 160 4.04 9.46 -18.55
C ASN A 160 4.36 7.96 -18.66
N LEU A 161 3.35 7.15 -18.99
CA LEU A 161 3.49 5.73 -19.27
C LEU A 161 2.97 5.37 -20.67
N GLU A 162 3.31 6.17 -21.67
CA GLU A 162 2.81 6.01 -23.03
C GLU A 162 3.10 4.62 -23.62
N TYR A 163 4.22 4.00 -23.22
CA TYR A 163 4.69 2.73 -23.77
C TYR A 163 4.63 1.57 -22.77
N SER A 164 3.91 1.73 -21.65
CA SER A 164 3.79 0.66 -20.66
C SER A 164 2.82 -0.44 -21.10
N GLN A 165 3.18 -1.69 -20.83
CA GLN A 165 2.42 -2.90 -21.18
C GLN A 165 2.02 -2.96 -22.67
N GLY A 166 2.97 -2.64 -23.54
CA GLY A 166 2.81 -2.81 -24.99
C GLY A 166 2.57 -4.28 -25.35
N VAL A 167 1.73 -4.50 -26.34
CA VAL A 167 1.50 -5.85 -26.90
C VAL A 167 2.48 -6.06 -28.06
N ARG A 168 3.32 -7.10 -28.00
CA ARG A 168 4.26 -7.41 -29.07
C ARG A 168 3.51 -7.64 -30.38
N ASN A 169 3.94 -6.99 -31.45
CA ASN A 169 3.27 -6.92 -32.75
C ASN A 169 1.84 -6.32 -32.70
N GLY A 170 1.47 -5.61 -31.64
CA GLY A 170 0.11 -5.07 -31.45
C GLY A 170 -0.05 -3.57 -31.69
N GLY A 171 1.05 -2.87 -32.01
CA GLY A 171 1.04 -1.43 -32.26
C GLY A 171 2.19 -0.69 -31.55
N PRO A 172 2.34 0.63 -31.82
CA PRO A 172 3.50 1.41 -31.38
C PRO A 172 3.37 1.96 -29.96
N THR A 173 2.23 1.78 -29.28
CA THR A 173 1.99 2.34 -27.93
C THR A 173 1.68 1.25 -26.93
N GLY A 174 1.80 1.59 -25.62
CA GLY A 174 1.34 0.76 -24.54
C GLY A 174 -0.19 0.78 -24.36
N ARG A 175 -0.67 0.11 -23.31
CA ARG A 175 -2.08 0.02 -22.95
C ARG A 175 -2.39 0.88 -21.70
N SER A 176 -3.66 1.22 -21.50
CA SER A 176 -4.13 1.88 -20.27
C SER A 176 -3.77 1.09 -19.00
N TYR A 177 -3.89 -0.22 -19.06
CA TYR A 177 -3.50 -1.14 -17.98
C TYR A 177 -2.05 -0.98 -17.52
N GLY A 178 -1.20 -0.38 -18.35
CA GLY A 178 0.18 -0.09 -18.00
C GLY A 178 0.36 0.89 -16.84
N ILE A 179 -0.62 1.74 -16.57
CA ILE A 179 -0.58 2.69 -15.45
C ILE A 179 -0.45 2.00 -14.09
N ILE A 180 -0.88 0.75 -13.96
CA ILE A 180 -0.68 -0.04 -12.74
C ILE A 180 0.81 -0.22 -12.40
N ASP A 181 1.72 -0.15 -13.37
CA ASP A 181 3.16 -0.29 -13.15
C ASP A 181 3.72 0.81 -12.23
N THR A 182 3.09 2.00 -12.18
CA THR A 182 3.46 3.08 -11.25
C THR A 182 2.77 3.01 -9.88
N LEU A 183 1.98 1.98 -9.60
CA LEU A 183 1.51 1.71 -8.25
C LEU A 183 2.68 1.60 -7.25
N HIS A 184 3.83 1.14 -7.71
CA HIS A 184 5.08 1.10 -6.94
C HIS A 184 5.59 2.47 -6.49
N LEU A 185 5.18 3.56 -7.15
CA LEU A 185 5.55 4.92 -6.76
C LEU A 185 4.69 5.49 -5.60
N VAL A 186 3.63 4.81 -5.20
CA VAL A 186 2.74 5.28 -4.12
C VAL A 186 3.51 5.44 -2.80
N GLU A 187 4.24 4.41 -2.38
CA GLU A 187 5.02 4.47 -1.15
C GLU A 187 6.28 5.33 -1.29
N VAL A 188 6.83 5.46 -2.51
CA VAL A 188 7.91 6.41 -2.84
C VAL A 188 7.43 7.86 -2.67
N ALA A 189 6.26 8.21 -3.21
CA ALA A 189 5.66 9.54 -3.05
C ALA A 189 5.35 9.86 -1.59
N ARG A 190 4.86 8.87 -0.83
CA ARG A 190 4.63 9.01 0.61
C ARG A 190 5.92 9.28 1.36
N SER A 191 6.95 8.51 1.06
CA SER A 191 8.28 8.58 1.70
C SER A 191 8.98 9.91 1.46
N ALA A 192 8.78 10.55 0.29
CA ALA A 192 9.45 11.78 -0.09
C ALA A 192 9.28 12.91 0.94
N GLY A 193 8.09 13.03 1.54
CA GLY A 193 7.80 14.02 2.56
C GLY A 193 8.67 13.92 3.82
N PHE A 194 9.07 12.70 4.21
CA PHE A 194 9.90 12.47 5.40
C PHE A 194 11.37 12.84 5.20
N VAL A 195 11.83 12.89 3.95
CA VAL A 195 13.23 13.22 3.62
C VAL A 195 13.39 14.58 2.94
N ARG A 196 12.34 15.42 2.95
CA ARG A 196 12.32 16.75 2.32
C ARG A 196 13.50 17.63 2.73
N GLU A 197 13.91 17.59 4.00
CA GLU A 197 15.02 18.41 4.52
C GLU A 197 16.39 18.06 3.91
N PHE A 198 16.50 16.92 3.21
CA PHE A 198 17.70 16.47 2.52
C PHE A 198 17.72 16.85 1.03
N LEU A 199 16.73 17.59 0.56
CA LEU A 199 16.62 18.15 -0.77
C LEU A 199 16.69 19.69 -0.67
N SER A 200 17.37 20.32 -1.60
CA SER A 200 17.31 21.77 -1.74
C SER A 200 15.90 22.21 -2.15
N PRO A 201 15.52 23.49 -1.93
CA PRO A 201 14.22 24.01 -2.39
C PRO A 201 13.96 23.80 -3.89
N ALA A 202 15.01 23.95 -4.72
CA ALA A 202 14.90 23.74 -6.17
C ALA A 202 14.64 22.27 -6.53
N GLU A 203 15.34 21.33 -5.88
CA GLU A 203 15.15 19.89 -6.09
C GLU A 203 13.76 19.44 -5.61
N TRP A 204 13.29 19.96 -4.47
CA TRP A 204 11.95 19.67 -3.98
C TRP A 204 10.88 20.16 -4.96
N THR A 205 11.01 21.39 -5.47
CA THR A 205 10.08 21.95 -6.46
C THR A 205 10.10 21.14 -7.75
N ALA A 206 11.26 20.69 -8.22
CA ALA A 206 11.39 19.85 -9.41
C ALA A 206 10.76 18.47 -9.19
N LEU A 207 10.94 17.84 -8.02
CA LEU A 207 10.30 16.59 -7.64
C LEU A 207 8.76 16.72 -7.66
N GLN A 208 8.22 17.73 -6.97
CA GLN A 208 6.78 18.00 -6.97
C GLN A 208 6.27 18.28 -8.39
N GLY A 209 7.06 18.99 -9.22
CA GLY A 209 6.76 19.26 -10.62
C GLY A 209 6.58 17.97 -11.41
N TRP A 210 7.50 17.01 -11.28
CA TRP A 210 7.40 15.72 -11.94
C TRP A 210 6.10 14.96 -11.57
N PHE A 211 5.76 14.89 -10.28
CA PHE A 211 4.53 14.21 -9.85
C PHE A 211 3.27 14.96 -10.28
N ARG A 212 3.32 16.29 -10.36
CA ARG A 212 2.22 17.12 -10.90
C ARG A 212 2.00 16.86 -12.39
N ASP A 213 3.07 16.81 -13.17
CA ASP A 213 3.01 16.55 -14.61
C ASP A 213 2.50 15.12 -14.88
N TYR A 214 2.98 14.14 -14.11
CA TYR A 214 2.51 12.76 -14.23
C TYR A 214 1.03 12.62 -13.85
N LEU A 215 0.61 13.25 -12.77
CA LEU A 215 -0.81 13.28 -12.35
C LEU A 215 -1.69 13.97 -13.41
N ALA A 216 -1.22 15.06 -14.01
CA ALA A 216 -1.92 15.71 -15.10
C ALA A 216 -2.10 14.77 -16.30
N TRP A 217 -1.03 14.05 -16.71
CA TRP A 217 -1.12 13.04 -17.75
C TRP A 217 -2.10 11.90 -17.40
N MET A 218 -2.06 11.40 -16.18
CA MET A 218 -3.01 10.38 -15.69
C MET A 218 -4.47 10.86 -15.76
N LYS A 219 -4.72 12.14 -15.54
CA LYS A 219 -6.07 12.72 -15.53
C LYS A 219 -6.60 13.06 -16.92
N THR A 220 -5.73 13.35 -17.89
CA THR A 220 -6.12 13.95 -19.16
C THR A 220 -5.86 13.08 -20.38
N SER A 221 -4.91 12.16 -20.32
CA SER A 221 -4.64 11.23 -21.44
C SER A 221 -5.77 10.22 -21.60
N GLU A 222 -5.97 9.73 -22.83
CA GLU A 222 -6.93 8.66 -23.11
C GLU A 222 -6.66 7.41 -22.26
N LYS A 223 -5.38 7.03 -22.11
CA LYS A 223 -4.97 5.90 -21.29
C LYS A 223 -5.27 6.12 -19.80
N GLY A 224 -4.97 7.33 -19.31
CA GLY A 224 -5.23 7.69 -17.91
C GLY A 224 -6.73 7.68 -17.57
N ILE A 225 -7.55 8.24 -18.45
CA ILE A 225 -9.02 8.24 -18.30
C ILE A 225 -9.57 6.81 -18.34
N LYS A 226 -9.10 5.99 -19.28
CA LYS A 226 -9.55 4.59 -19.40
C LYS A 226 -9.17 3.75 -18.19
N GLU A 227 -7.98 3.95 -17.62
CA GLU A 227 -7.55 3.25 -16.40
C GLU A 227 -8.34 3.72 -15.18
N ARG A 228 -8.58 5.04 -15.04
CA ARG A 228 -9.45 5.62 -14.01
C ARG A 228 -10.84 4.99 -14.02
N ASP A 229 -11.39 4.75 -15.20
CA ASP A 229 -12.75 4.27 -15.41
C ASP A 229 -12.86 2.74 -15.42
N ALA A 230 -11.74 2.05 -15.20
CA ALA A 230 -11.73 0.59 -15.05
C ALA A 230 -12.60 0.15 -13.89
N THR A 231 -13.34 -0.95 -14.09
CA THR A 231 -14.39 -1.41 -13.19
C THR A 231 -13.92 -2.47 -12.18
N ASN A 232 -12.63 -2.76 -12.14
CA ASN A 232 -11.94 -3.72 -11.27
C ASN A 232 -10.81 -3.03 -10.49
N ASN A 233 -9.87 -3.81 -9.93
CA ASN A 233 -8.73 -3.30 -9.16
C ASN A 233 -7.95 -2.17 -9.86
N HIS A 234 -7.88 -2.14 -11.19
CA HIS A 234 -7.20 -1.10 -11.95
C HIS A 234 -7.71 0.30 -11.64
N GLY A 235 -9.03 0.51 -11.57
CA GLY A 235 -9.61 1.80 -11.19
C GLY A 235 -9.27 2.21 -9.76
N ILE A 236 -9.20 1.26 -8.83
CA ILE A 236 -8.76 1.51 -7.44
C ILE A 236 -7.26 1.84 -7.40
N CYS A 237 -6.42 1.11 -8.15
CA CYS A 237 -5.00 1.39 -8.27
C CYS A 237 -4.73 2.80 -8.81
N TRP A 238 -5.48 3.22 -9.85
CA TRP A 238 -5.42 4.59 -10.34
C TRP A 238 -5.78 5.60 -9.24
N GLY A 239 -6.84 5.32 -8.46
CA GLY A 239 -7.28 6.17 -7.36
C GLY A 239 -6.22 6.35 -6.27
N LEU A 240 -5.58 5.26 -5.82
CA LEU A 240 -4.52 5.32 -4.82
C LEU A 240 -3.29 6.10 -5.32
N GLN A 241 -2.89 5.88 -6.56
CA GLN A 241 -1.81 6.62 -7.19
C GLN A 241 -2.14 8.11 -7.26
N ALA A 242 -3.33 8.47 -7.78
CA ALA A 242 -3.77 9.86 -7.88
C ALA A 242 -3.85 10.54 -6.51
N ALA A 243 -4.32 9.85 -5.46
CA ALA A 243 -4.40 10.39 -4.10
C ALA A 243 -3.00 10.69 -3.51
N GLU A 244 -2.04 9.76 -3.64
CA GLU A 244 -0.68 9.95 -3.09
C GLU A 244 0.17 10.93 -3.91
N PHE A 245 0.02 10.93 -5.24
CA PHE A 245 0.72 11.88 -6.10
C PHE A 245 0.18 13.31 -5.90
N ALA A 246 -1.15 13.46 -5.77
CA ALA A 246 -1.79 14.73 -5.43
C ALA A 246 -1.37 15.24 -4.04
N ARG A 247 -1.23 14.34 -3.04
CA ARG A 247 -0.72 14.68 -1.71
C ARG A 247 0.70 15.26 -1.78
N LEU A 248 1.59 14.64 -2.58
CA LEU A 248 2.96 15.14 -2.76
C LEU A 248 3.02 16.44 -3.57
N ALA A 249 2.10 16.62 -4.52
CA ALA A 249 1.99 17.80 -5.37
C ALA A 249 1.21 18.98 -4.72
N ASP A 250 0.71 18.81 -3.50
CA ASP A 250 -0.16 19.76 -2.79
C ASP A 250 -1.46 20.09 -3.56
N ASP A 251 -2.07 19.06 -4.21
CA ASP A 251 -3.31 19.16 -5.00
C ASP A 251 -4.50 18.55 -4.23
N ASP A 252 -5.05 19.31 -3.28
CA ASP A 252 -6.21 18.89 -2.50
C ASP A 252 -7.49 18.74 -3.34
N ALA A 253 -7.60 19.47 -4.44
CA ALA A 253 -8.75 19.35 -5.35
C ALA A 253 -8.82 17.96 -5.99
N THR A 254 -7.70 17.45 -6.49
CA THR A 254 -7.62 16.07 -7.01
C THR A 254 -7.88 15.04 -5.92
N ARG A 255 -7.38 15.23 -4.70
CA ARG A 255 -7.69 14.33 -3.59
C ARG A 255 -9.19 14.27 -3.26
N ALA A 256 -9.86 15.41 -3.26
CA ALA A 256 -11.31 15.49 -3.06
C ALA A 256 -12.10 14.80 -4.21
N GLU A 257 -11.66 15.00 -5.46
CA GLU A 257 -12.22 14.31 -6.64
C GLU A 257 -12.10 12.78 -6.52
N VAL A 258 -10.91 12.28 -6.14
CA VAL A 258 -10.67 10.85 -5.95
C VAL A 258 -11.52 10.28 -4.81
N ARG A 259 -11.64 11.00 -3.68
CA ARG A 259 -12.52 10.60 -2.57
C ARG A 259 -13.98 10.47 -3.01
N LYS A 260 -14.48 11.49 -3.71
CA LYS A 260 -15.85 11.47 -4.23
C LYS A 260 -16.07 10.30 -5.19
N ARG A 261 -15.12 10.06 -6.11
CA ARG A 261 -15.20 8.97 -7.07
C ARG A 261 -15.18 7.60 -6.39
N PHE A 262 -14.36 7.41 -5.36
CA PHE A 262 -14.35 6.18 -4.59
C PHE A 262 -15.71 5.89 -3.97
N ILE A 263 -16.31 6.88 -3.31
CA ILE A 263 -17.60 6.76 -2.63
C ILE A 263 -18.75 6.52 -3.60
N ASP A 264 -18.83 7.33 -4.67
CA ASP A 264 -20.00 7.38 -5.54
C ASP A 264 -19.96 6.33 -6.66
N VAL A 265 -18.77 5.87 -7.04
CA VAL A 265 -18.60 5.03 -8.23
C VAL A 265 -17.91 3.71 -7.91
N GLN A 266 -16.67 3.76 -7.36
CA GLN A 266 -15.84 2.57 -7.28
C GLN A 266 -16.35 1.59 -6.23
N LEU A 267 -16.63 2.06 -5.02
CA LEU A 267 -17.14 1.20 -3.94
C LEU A 267 -18.49 0.55 -4.29
N PRO A 268 -19.52 1.29 -4.79
CA PRO A 268 -20.78 0.67 -5.19
C PRO A 268 -20.65 -0.34 -6.33
N MET A 269 -19.75 -0.08 -7.28
CA MET A 269 -19.58 -0.91 -8.48
C MET A 269 -18.77 -2.17 -8.24
N GLN A 270 -17.79 -2.13 -7.33
CA GLN A 270 -16.82 -3.21 -7.17
C GLN A 270 -17.12 -4.17 -6.03
N MET A 271 -17.83 -3.72 -4.99
CA MET A 271 -18.09 -4.53 -3.81
C MET A 271 -19.52 -5.12 -3.81
N ALA A 272 -19.63 -6.41 -3.55
CA ALA A 272 -20.90 -7.07 -3.29
C ALA A 272 -21.38 -6.84 -1.83
N PRO A 273 -22.67 -7.06 -1.51
CA PRO A 273 -23.21 -6.87 -0.15
C PRO A 273 -22.50 -7.69 0.94
N ASN A 274 -21.91 -8.83 0.59
CA ASN A 274 -21.14 -9.67 1.51
C ASN A 274 -19.69 -9.19 1.72
N GLY A 275 -19.25 -8.10 1.06
CA GLY A 275 -17.89 -7.56 1.16
C GLY A 275 -16.91 -8.13 0.13
N SER A 276 -17.30 -9.11 -0.68
CA SER A 276 -16.44 -9.66 -1.74
C SER A 276 -16.31 -8.71 -2.94
N PHE A 277 -15.31 -8.99 -3.80
CA PHE A 277 -15.08 -8.29 -5.06
C PHE A 277 -15.38 -9.23 -6.25
N PRO A 278 -16.61 -9.28 -6.78
CA PRO A 278 -17.03 -10.28 -7.77
C PRO A 278 -16.19 -10.31 -9.04
N ARG A 279 -15.68 -9.15 -9.48
CA ARG A 279 -14.83 -9.08 -10.69
C ARG A 279 -13.44 -9.67 -10.46
N GLU A 280 -12.92 -9.63 -9.24
CA GLU A 280 -11.67 -10.27 -8.86
C GLU A 280 -11.87 -11.76 -8.64
N LEU A 281 -12.98 -12.16 -8.04
CA LEU A 281 -13.36 -13.57 -7.88
C LEU A 281 -13.57 -14.29 -9.21
N ALA A 282 -13.94 -13.58 -10.28
CA ALA A 282 -14.13 -14.13 -11.62
C ALA A 282 -12.82 -14.30 -12.42
N ARG A 283 -11.67 -13.86 -11.88
CA ARG A 283 -10.36 -13.98 -12.52
C ARG A 283 -9.76 -15.36 -12.31
N THR A 284 -8.68 -15.64 -13.03
CA THR A 284 -7.91 -16.91 -12.93
C THR A 284 -7.08 -17.03 -11.66
N LYS A 285 -6.88 -15.93 -10.93
CA LYS A 285 -6.22 -15.85 -9.62
C LYS A 285 -7.15 -15.18 -8.60
N PRO A 286 -8.33 -15.79 -8.28
CA PRO A 286 -9.37 -15.12 -7.49
C PRO A 286 -8.93 -14.77 -6.06
N TYR A 287 -8.06 -15.55 -5.45
CA TYR A 287 -7.55 -15.31 -4.11
C TYR A 287 -6.59 -14.13 -4.08
N GLY A 288 -5.53 -14.20 -4.88
CA GLY A 288 -4.53 -13.13 -4.96
C GLY A 288 -5.12 -11.78 -5.41
N TYR A 289 -6.02 -11.78 -6.42
CA TYR A 289 -6.66 -10.54 -6.85
C TYR A 289 -7.64 -9.98 -5.82
N SER A 290 -8.34 -10.82 -5.03
CA SER A 290 -9.19 -10.34 -3.94
C SER A 290 -8.37 -9.69 -2.83
N ILE A 291 -7.23 -10.29 -2.44
CA ILE A 291 -6.29 -9.70 -1.47
C ILE A 291 -5.75 -8.38 -2.01
N PHE A 292 -5.26 -8.38 -3.23
CA PHE A 292 -4.69 -7.19 -3.86
C PHE A 292 -5.68 -6.03 -3.91
N ASN A 293 -6.92 -6.27 -4.36
CA ASN A 293 -7.93 -5.22 -4.41
C ASN A 293 -8.31 -4.70 -3.02
N PHE A 294 -8.42 -5.61 -2.03
CA PHE A 294 -8.65 -5.25 -0.63
C PHE A 294 -7.53 -4.35 -0.06
N ASP A 295 -6.28 -4.71 -0.30
CA ASP A 295 -5.11 -3.97 0.18
C ASP A 295 -5.01 -2.58 -0.44
N VAL A 296 -5.19 -2.49 -1.76
CA VAL A 296 -5.14 -1.21 -2.49
C VAL A 296 -6.31 -0.31 -2.10
N ALA A 297 -7.53 -0.86 -1.98
CA ALA A 297 -8.71 -0.08 -1.57
C ALA A 297 -8.60 0.42 -0.12
N SER A 298 -8.09 -0.41 0.80
CA SER A 298 -7.84 -0.01 2.19
C SER A 298 -6.78 1.08 2.28
N ALA A 299 -5.72 0.97 1.48
CA ALA A 299 -4.67 1.98 1.39
C ALA A 299 -5.18 3.30 0.80
N LEU A 300 -6.03 3.24 -0.22
CA LEU A 300 -6.71 4.41 -0.79
C LEU A 300 -7.56 5.12 0.27
N CYS A 301 -8.40 4.39 0.99
CA CYS A 301 -9.22 4.94 2.08
C CYS A 301 -8.32 5.58 3.16
N TRP A 302 -7.25 4.89 3.55
CA TRP A 302 -6.31 5.41 4.54
C TRP A 302 -5.62 6.70 4.06
N SER A 303 -5.22 6.76 2.79
CA SER A 303 -4.64 7.96 2.18
C SER A 303 -5.61 9.14 2.16
N LEU A 304 -6.90 8.91 1.91
CA LEU A 304 -7.91 9.94 1.72
C LEU A 304 -8.52 10.49 3.00
N GLY A 305 -8.47 9.77 4.10
CA GLY A 305 -9.10 10.20 5.36
C GLY A 305 -8.85 9.25 6.53
N GLN A 306 -7.79 8.45 6.46
CA GLN A 306 -7.38 7.53 7.53
C GLN A 306 -8.55 6.67 8.05
N GLN A 307 -8.71 6.58 9.36
CA GLN A 307 -9.74 5.74 9.99
C GLN A 307 -11.17 6.12 9.56
N GLU A 308 -11.45 7.41 9.34
CA GLU A 308 -12.78 7.87 8.93
C GLU A 308 -13.20 7.24 7.59
N MET A 309 -12.30 7.31 6.58
CA MET A 309 -12.58 6.75 5.26
C MET A 309 -12.61 5.23 5.24
N VAL A 310 -11.79 4.56 6.05
CA VAL A 310 -11.82 3.09 6.17
C VAL A 310 -13.14 2.63 6.81
N ARG A 311 -13.67 3.37 7.80
CA ARG A 311 -14.97 3.08 8.43
C ARG A 311 -16.17 3.48 7.58
N PHE A 312 -15.96 4.32 6.56
CA PHE A 312 -17.05 4.72 5.69
C PHE A 312 -17.77 3.49 5.10
N SER A 313 -19.09 3.52 5.11
CA SER A 313 -19.93 2.51 4.47
C SER A 313 -21.08 3.15 3.72
N LEU A 314 -21.50 2.48 2.65
CA LEU A 314 -22.73 2.79 1.95
C LEU A 314 -23.95 2.49 2.83
N PRO A 315 -25.15 3.01 2.51
CA PRO A 315 -26.36 2.73 3.28
C PRO A 315 -26.71 1.24 3.43
N ASP A 316 -26.23 0.39 2.51
CA ASP A 316 -26.39 -1.06 2.54
C ASP A 316 -25.27 -1.80 3.28
N GLY A 317 -24.38 -1.07 3.95
CA GLY A 317 -23.29 -1.61 4.77
C GLY A 317 -22.02 -1.99 4.00
N ARG A 318 -21.96 -1.83 2.68
CA ARG A 318 -20.73 -2.05 1.90
C ARG A 318 -19.67 -1.02 2.27
N GLY A 319 -18.46 -1.46 2.57
CA GLY A 319 -17.33 -0.64 3.00
C GLY A 319 -16.14 -1.51 3.36
N MET A 320 -15.00 -0.90 3.72
CA MET A 320 -13.76 -1.66 3.94
C MET A 320 -13.82 -2.57 5.16
N CYS A 321 -14.55 -2.20 6.22
CA CYS A 321 -14.78 -3.11 7.36
C CYS A 321 -15.52 -4.39 6.90
N ARG A 322 -16.51 -4.27 6.00
CA ARG A 322 -17.23 -5.41 5.45
C ARG A 322 -16.36 -6.28 4.53
N ALA A 323 -15.44 -5.67 3.78
CA ALA A 323 -14.46 -6.42 2.99
C ALA A 323 -13.48 -7.20 3.88
N ALA A 324 -13.05 -6.61 4.98
CA ALA A 324 -12.21 -7.30 5.97
C ALA A 324 -12.93 -8.51 6.61
N GLU A 325 -14.21 -8.35 7.00
CA GLU A 325 -15.04 -9.45 7.50
C GLU A 325 -15.16 -10.62 6.50
N PHE A 326 -15.28 -10.31 5.20
CA PHE A 326 -15.32 -11.33 4.16
C PHE A 326 -13.99 -12.05 3.99
N LEU A 327 -12.87 -11.32 4.00
CA LEU A 327 -11.57 -11.87 3.56
C LEU A 327 -10.76 -12.47 4.72
N GLU A 328 -10.89 -11.94 5.94
CA GLU A 328 -10.08 -12.36 7.10
C GLU A 328 -10.11 -13.86 7.37
N PRO A 329 -11.26 -14.58 7.36
CA PRO A 329 -11.28 -16.01 7.63
C PRO A 329 -10.40 -16.83 6.67
N TYR A 330 -10.24 -16.36 5.44
CA TYR A 330 -9.43 -17.01 4.40
C TYR A 330 -7.96 -16.59 4.47
N LEU A 331 -7.67 -15.40 4.99
CA LEU A 331 -6.30 -14.97 5.30
C LEU A 331 -5.77 -15.68 6.56
N ALA A 332 -6.64 -15.97 7.51
CA ALA A 332 -6.30 -16.70 8.72
C ALA A 332 -6.11 -18.21 8.45
N ASP A 333 -6.93 -18.77 7.57
CA ASP A 333 -6.91 -20.19 7.17
C ASP A 333 -7.31 -20.33 5.70
N LYS A 334 -6.30 -20.40 4.83
CA LYS A 334 -6.49 -20.51 3.38
C LYS A 334 -7.25 -21.78 2.95
N SER A 335 -7.25 -22.84 3.76
CA SER A 335 -7.98 -24.08 3.46
C SER A 335 -9.50 -23.88 3.40
N LYS A 336 -10.01 -22.79 3.98
CA LYS A 336 -11.43 -22.40 3.95
C LYS A 336 -11.85 -21.67 2.69
N TRP A 337 -10.90 -21.34 1.78
CA TRP A 337 -11.21 -20.61 0.56
C TRP A 337 -12.21 -21.37 -0.33
N PRO A 338 -13.41 -20.84 -0.59
CA PRO A 338 -14.48 -21.60 -1.25
C PRO A 338 -14.49 -21.47 -2.78
N TYR A 339 -13.54 -20.69 -3.34
CA TYR A 339 -13.45 -20.47 -4.78
C TYR A 339 -12.28 -21.25 -5.39
N PRO A 340 -12.14 -21.30 -6.73
CA PRO A 340 -10.98 -21.93 -7.37
C PRO A 340 -9.65 -21.40 -6.81
N HIS A 341 -8.63 -22.26 -6.81
CA HIS A 341 -7.27 -21.82 -6.50
C HIS A 341 -6.70 -20.98 -7.63
N ASP A 342 -5.80 -20.07 -7.28
CA ASP A 342 -5.04 -19.29 -8.26
C ASP A 342 -4.24 -20.21 -9.18
N VAL A 343 -4.26 -19.96 -10.49
CA VAL A 343 -3.54 -20.79 -11.49
C VAL A 343 -2.02 -20.72 -11.34
N GLN A 344 -1.49 -19.68 -10.69
CA GLN A 344 -0.08 -19.49 -10.33
C GLN A 344 0.00 -18.80 -8.97
N HIS A 345 1.12 -18.99 -8.26
CA HIS A 345 1.46 -18.30 -7.01
C HIS A 345 0.48 -18.56 -5.83
N TRP A 346 -0.35 -19.60 -5.92
CA TRP A 346 -1.28 -19.95 -4.84
C TRP A 346 -0.55 -20.11 -3.51
N ASP A 347 0.57 -20.84 -3.47
CA ASP A 347 1.29 -21.15 -2.23
C ASP A 347 2.04 -19.95 -1.64
N SER A 348 2.27 -18.90 -2.45
CA SER A 348 2.95 -17.67 -2.02
C SER A 348 2.02 -16.70 -1.26
N TRP A 349 0.72 -16.91 -1.28
CA TRP A 349 -0.27 -16.18 -0.49
C TRP A 349 -0.72 -16.96 0.76
N PRO A 350 -1.21 -16.31 1.83
CA PRO A 350 -1.25 -14.86 2.04
C PRO A 350 0.08 -14.31 2.59
N VAL A 351 0.30 -13.02 2.37
CA VAL A 351 1.37 -12.24 3.00
C VAL A 351 0.78 -11.16 3.91
N ARG A 352 1.62 -10.37 4.59
CA ARG A 352 1.18 -9.32 5.52
C ARG A 352 0.38 -8.24 4.81
N SER A 353 -0.95 -8.36 4.85
CA SER A 353 -1.90 -7.47 4.20
C SER A 353 -1.99 -6.11 4.91
N PRO A 354 -1.65 -4.98 4.27
CA PRO A 354 -1.86 -3.65 4.86
C PRO A 354 -3.35 -3.35 5.13
N GLY A 355 -4.25 -3.96 4.37
CA GLY A 355 -5.68 -3.85 4.61
C GLY A 355 -6.11 -4.36 5.98
N LEU A 356 -5.53 -5.47 6.47
CA LEU A 356 -5.78 -5.96 7.83
C LEU A 356 -5.33 -4.96 8.89
N LEU A 357 -4.17 -4.30 8.70
CA LEU A 357 -3.70 -3.27 9.63
C LEU A 357 -4.66 -2.08 9.68
N PHE A 358 -4.98 -1.52 8.51
CA PHE A 358 -5.82 -0.33 8.43
C PHE A 358 -7.26 -0.60 8.90
N CYS A 359 -7.84 -1.73 8.50
CA CYS A 359 -9.16 -2.13 8.97
C CYS A 359 -9.15 -2.49 10.46
N GLY A 360 -8.12 -3.17 10.96
CA GLY A 360 -8.00 -3.49 12.38
C GLY A 360 -8.04 -2.24 13.26
N MET A 361 -7.27 -1.22 12.88
CA MET A 361 -7.26 0.07 13.59
C MET A 361 -8.58 0.86 13.44
N ALA A 362 -9.14 0.88 12.23
CA ALA A 362 -10.31 1.69 11.95
C ALA A 362 -11.62 1.05 12.43
N CYS A 363 -11.79 -0.26 12.24
CA CYS A 363 -13.00 -1.00 12.62
C CYS A 363 -12.94 -1.53 14.06
N HIS A 364 -11.89 -1.18 14.82
CA HIS A 364 -11.68 -1.60 16.22
C HIS A 364 -11.66 -3.13 16.39
N ASN A 365 -10.93 -3.82 15.53
CA ASN A 365 -10.81 -5.26 15.54
C ASN A 365 -9.34 -5.69 15.74
N ASP A 366 -9.01 -6.07 16.98
CA ASP A 366 -7.65 -6.47 17.36
C ASP A 366 -7.22 -7.79 16.72
N ASP A 367 -8.14 -8.67 16.31
CA ASP A 367 -7.84 -9.93 15.64
C ASP A 367 -7.24 -9.68 14.25
N TYR A 368 -7.69 -8.64 13.54
CA TYR A 368 -7.10 -8.25 12.25
C TYR A 368 -5.66 -7.78 12.42
N VAL A 369 -5.38 -6.98 13.47
CA VAL A 369 -4.03 -6.54 13.79
C VAL A 369 -3.14 -7.74 14.21
N ALA A 370 -3.70 -8.67 14.99
CA ALA A 370 -3.00 -9.88 15.41
C ALA A 370 -2.67 -10.78 14.20
N LEU A 371 -3.61 -10.92 13.26
CA LEU A 371 -3.38 -11.66 12.02
C LEU A 371 -2.32 -10.98 11.16
N TRP A 372 -2.40 -9.66 10.96
CA TRP A 372 -1.38 -8.87 10.25
C TRP A 372 0.03 -9.13 10.82
N ARG A 373 0.19 -9.18 12.14
CA ARG A 373 1.50 -9.44 12.78
C ARG A 373 2.07 -10.82 12.46
N ARG A 374 1.21 -11.84 12.27
CA ARG A 374 1.64 -13.24 12.04
C ARG A 374 2.00 -13.54 10.59
N LEU A 375 1.42 -12.79 9.64
CA LEU A 375 1.67 -13.01 8.22
C LEU A 375 3.07 -12.54 7.82
N ASP A 376 3.63 -13.18 6.78
CA ASP A 376 4.96 -12.87 6.25
C ASP A 376 5.05 -11.41 5.75
N PRO A 377 5.93 -10.58 6.33
CA PRO A 377 6.11 -9.19 5.92
C PRO A 377 7.03 -9.01 4.70
N ASP A 378 7.83 -10.02 4.35
CA ASP A 378 8.93 -9.92 3.40
C ASP A 378 8.85 -11.03 2.33
N PRO A 379 7.78 -11.07 1.50
CA PRO A 379 7.64 -12.08 0.47
C PRO A 379 8.81 -12.04 -0.52
N THR A 380 9.22 -13.22 -0.98
CA THR A 380 10.32 -13.38 -1.94
C THR A 380 9.82 -13.69 -3.36
N ASP A 381 8.59 -14.12 -3.53
CA ASP A 381 8.01 -14.37 -4.85
C ASP A 381 7.86 -13.05 -5.63
N PRO A 382 8.46 -12.90 -6.82
CA PRO A 382 8.41 -11.67 -7.60
C PRO A 382 6.99 -11.21 -7.96
N GLU A 383 6.05 -12.13 -8.15
CA GLU A 383 4.65 -11.80 -8.41
C GLU A 383 3.98 -11.20 -7.17
N ILE A 384 4.28 -11.74 -5.99
CA ILE A 384 3.76 -11.21 -4.73
C ILE A 384 4.36 -9.83 -4.46
N ILE A 385 5.68 -9.67 -4.62
CA ILE A 385 6.37 -8.38 -4.49
C ILE A 385 5.71 -7.32 -5.41
N ARG A 386 5.39 -7.69 -6.64
CA ARG A 386 4.71 -6.81 -7.60
C ARG A 386 3.32 -6.38 -7.12
N ASN A 387 2.59 -7.27 -6.46
CA ASN A 387 1.23 -7.03 -5.98
C ASN A 387 1.16 -6.57 -4.51
N PHE A 388 2.29 -6.18 -3.93
CA PHE A 388 2.40 -5.74 -2.53
C PHE A 388 2.86 -4.27 -2.45
N PRO A 389 1.94 -3.29 -2.57
CA PRO A 389 2.31 -1.88 -2.78
C PRO A 389 2.78 -1.16 -1.51
N ILE A 390 2.45 -1.67 -0.31
CA ILE A 390 2.81 -1.06 0.98
C ILE A 390 3.67 -2.02 1.77
N ARG A 391 4.95 -1.68 1.89
CA ARG A 391 5.97 -2.52 2.53
C ARG A 391 6.48 -1.95 3.83
N GLN A 392 6.29 -0.64 4.05
CA GLN A 392 6.75 0.09 5.22
C GLN A 392 5.57 0.76 5.95
N PRO A 393 4.71 -0.02 6.64
CA PRO A 393 3.51 0.50 7.29
C PRO A 393 3.80 1.64 8.28
N VAL A 394 5.01 1.70 8.85
CA VAL A 394 5.45 2.78 9.75
C VAL A 394 5.42 4.17 9.10
N LEU A 395 5.44 4.24 7.76
CA LEU A 395 5.30 5.50 7.02
C LEU A 395 3.84 5.92 6.79
N TRP A 396 2.89 5.06 7.15
CA TRP A 396 1.46 5.27 6.91
C TRP A 396 0.67 5.62 8.16
N VAL A 397 1.18 5.28 9.36
CA VAL A 397 0.47 5.39 10.64
C VAL A 397 1.10 6.39 11.61
#